data_ee9e191a4c4828b1220814ec95dd73e8
#
_entry.id   ee9e191a4c4828b1220814ec95dd73e8
#
_cell.length_a   1.000
_cell.length_b   1.000
_cell.length_c   1.000
_cell.angle_alpha   90.00
_cell.angle_beta   90.00
_cell.angle_gamma   90.00
#
_symmetry.space_group_name_H-M   'P 1'
#
loop_
_entity.id
_entity.type
_entity.pdbx_description
1 polymer ?
#
loop_
_entity_poly.entity_id
_entity_poly.type
_entity_poly.pdbx_seq_one_letter_code
_entity_poly.pdbx_strand_id
1 'polypeptide(L)'
;MDTLDGTAFRPRRAKTRMRKTLLALCAVSTLLTGCAGNPDNTNGTLTGEGATSQQNAINLFADVLIREHGLNLAYNATGSGAGVQKFLESVVVFGGSDSPLDADEAKRSLDRCKGHPAWHLPLVISPVAIAYNLPGVDGLVLTADALAKVFKGDITKWNDARIKKLNPGKTLPDEHINVIFRSDKSGTTDNVQKFLAYTAPKVWKADAVGKVWQG
;
A
#
# COMPACT_ATOMS: atom_id res chain seq x y z
N MET A 1 0.39 97.65 -16.53
CA MET A 1 0.87 97.29 -17.89
C MET A 1 1.37 95.91 -17.72
N ASP A 2 0.69 95.12 -18.14
CA ASP A 2 0.24 94.10 -19.08
C ASP A 2 0.09 92.78 -18.37
N THR A 3 -1.01 92.32 -18.42
CA THR A 3 -1.93 91.49 -19.13
C THR A 3 -1.80 90.00 -18.75
N LEU A 4 -2.93 89.59 -18.29
CA LEU A 4 -3.35 88.18 -18.00
C LEU A 4 -3.28 87.31 -19.21
N ASP A 5 -2.93 86.07 -19.05
CA ASP A 5 -3.54 85.03 -19.88
C ASP A 5 -3.86 83.79 -19.07
N GLY A 6 -5.10 83.41 -19.11
CA GLY A 6 -5.64 82.24 -18.46
C GLY A 6 -5.66 81.03 -19.38
N THR A 7 -5.11 79.94 -18.92
CA THR A 7 -5.37 78.68 -19.56
C THR A 7 -6.04 77.68 -18.62
N ALA A 8 -7.26 77.36 -18.98
CA ALA A 8 -8.14 76.40 -18.31
C ALA A 8 -7.54 74.93 -18.31
N PHE A 9 -7.39 74.41 -17.15
CA PHE A 9 -6.99 72.98 -16.96
C PHE A 9 -8.22 72.08 -17.11
N ARG A 10 -8.26 71.30 -18.23
CA ARG A 10 -9.29 70.28 -18.44
C ARG A 10 -8.86 68.95 -17.75
N PRO A 11 -9.68 68.35 -16.87
CA PRO A 11 -9.38 67.04 -16.31
C PRO A 11 -9.62 65.93 -17.36
N ARG A 12 -8.58 65.27 -17.80
CA ARG A 12 -8.64 64.10 -18.69
C ARG A 12 -8.86 62.83 -17.90
N ARG A 13 -10.01 62.17 -18.14
CA ARG A 13 -10.30 60.74 -18.23
C ARG A 13 -9.32 59.78 -17.50
N ALA A 14 -9.59 59.52 -16.21
CA ALA A 14 -8.97 58.38 -15.47
C ALA A 14 -9.95 57.23 -15.17
N LYS A 15 -11.24 57.33 -15.57
CA LYS A 15 -12.28 56.35 -15.17
C LYS A 15 -12.43 55.13 -16.09
N THR A 16 -11.80 55.10 -17.26
CA THR A 16 -12.04 54.03 -18.26
C THR A 16 -10.97 52.90 -18.23
N ARG A 17 -9.79 53.14 -17.64
CA ARG A 17 -8.75 52.12 -17.54
C ARG A 17 -8.94 51.20 -16.33
N MET A 18 -9.53 51.69 -15.23
CA MET A 18 -9.72 50.89 -14.00
C MET A 18 -10.83 49.83 -14.12
N ARG A 19 -11.85 50.06 -15.00
CA ARG A 19 -12.90 49.05 -15.26
C ARG A 19 -12.41 47.88 -16.14
N LYS A 20 -11.46 48.10 -17.01
CA LYS A 20 -10.89 47.02 -17.88
C LYS A 20 -9.89 46.13 -17.12
N THR A 21 -9.18 46.68 -16.13
CA THR A 21 -8.26 45.88 -15.28
C THR A 21 -8.98 45.07 -14.22
N LEU A 22 -10.12 45.52 -13.67
CA LEU A 22 -10.93 44.72 -12.75
C LEU A 22 -11.63 43.53 -13.46
N LEU A 23 -12.07 43.69 -14.71
CA LEU A 23 -12.66 42.63 -15.51
C LEU A 23 -11.62 41.56 -15.95
N ALA A 24 -10.35 41.92 -16.14
CA ALA A 24 -9.29 41.00 -16.45
C ALA A 24 -8.83 40.18 -15.20
N LEU A 25 -8.93 40.75 -13.99
CA LEU A 25 -8.59 40.02 -12.76
C LEU A 25 -9.67 39.00 -12.35
N CYS A 26 -10.95 39.24 -12.65
CA CYS A 26 -12.01 38.25 -12.43
C CYS A 26 -12.01 37.09 -13.42
N ALA A 27 -11.47 37.28 -14.64
CA ALA A 27 -11.40 36.21 -15.64
C ALA A 27 -10.24 35.22 -15.41
N VAL A 28 -9.20 35.62 -14.67
CA VAL A 28 -8.08 34.74 -14.30
C VAL A 28 -8.37 33.88 -13.08
N SER A 29 -9.27 34.34 -12.17
CA SER A 29 -9.63 33.55 -10.98
C SER A 29 -10.56 32.37 -11.26
N THR A 30 -11.19 32.28 -12.45
CA THR A 30 -12.03 31.15 -12.84
C THR A 30 -11.28 30.00 -13.52
N LEU A 31 -9.98 30.17 -13.80
CA LEU A 31 -9.16 29.11 -14.43
C LEU A 31 -8.35 28.26 -13.42
N LEU A 32 -8.46 28.56 -12.12
CA LEU A 32 -7.80 27.80 -11.03
C LEU A 32 -8.73 26.86 -10.26
N THR A 33 -9.99 26.71 -10.69
CA THR A 33 -10.84 25.59 -10.25
C THR A 33 -10.54 24.33 -11.09
N GLY A 34 -9.24 24.02 -11.24
CA GLY A 34 -8.74 22.79 -11.78
C GLY A 34 -8.89 21.71 -10.73
N CYS A 35 -9.86 20.82 -10.94
CA CYS A 35 -9.85 19.42 -10.54
C CYS A 35 -9.49 19.14 -9.08
N ALA A 36 -10.28 19.58 -8.12
CA ALA A 36 -10.62 18.77 -6.98
C ALA A 36 -11.63 17.73 -7.49
N GLY A 37 -11.17 16.80 -8.33
CA GLY A 37 -11.94 15.63 -8.72
C GLY A 37 -12.26 14.87 -7.44
N ASN A 38 -13.53 14.75 -7.13
CA ASN A 38 -14.00 13.89 -6.05
C ASN A 38 -13.44 12.49 -6.37
N PRO A 39 -12.61 11.86 -5.51
CA PRO A 39 -12.05 10.53 -5.79
C PRO A 39 -13.13 9.46 -5.94
N ASP A 40 -14.36 9.79 -5.59
CA ASP A 40 -15.51 8.89 -5.67
C ASP A 40 -16.18 8.86 -7.06
N ASN A 41 -15.75 9.65 -8.04
CA ASN A 41 -16.39 9.69 -9.36
C ASN A 41 -15.40 9.87 -10.53
N THR A 42 -14.58 8.88 -10.77
CA THR A 42 -13.83 8.74 -12.00
C THR A 42 -14.63 7.88 -13.00
N ASN A 43 -15.66 8.44 -13.63
CA ASN A 43 -16.36 7.83 -14.79
C ASN A 43 -16.64 6.32 -14.66
N GLY A 44 -17.06 5.83 -13.49
CA GLY A 44 -17.33 4.41 -13.27
C GLY A 44 -16.09 3.53 -13.09
N THR A 45 -14.93 4.10 -12.75
CA THR A 45 -13.71 3.32 -12.44
C THR A 45 -13.52 3.21 -10.93
N LEU A 46 -13.46 1.98 -10.44
CA LEU A 46 -13.03 1.67 -9.07
C LEU A 46 -11.51 1.58 -9.04
N THR A 47 -10.88 2.41 -8.21
CA THR A 47 -9.42 2.40 -8.06
C THR A 47 -9.01 1.72 -6.75
N GLY A 48 -8.06 0.80 -6.83
CA GLY A 48 -7.51 0.11 -5.68
C GLY A 48 -5.99 0.00 -5.74
N GLU A 49 -5.38 -0.16 -4.59
CA GLU A 49 -3.94 -0.42 -4.47
C GLU A 49 -3.67 -1.37 -3.31
N GLY A 50 -2.62 -2.20 -3.40
CA GLY A 50 -2.24 -3.01 -2.25
C GLY A 50 -1.56 -4.33 -2.55
N ALA A 51 -1.97 -5.37 -1.83
CA ALA A 51 -1.32 -6.67 -1.81
C ALA A 51 -1.09 -7.26 -3.20
N THR A 52 0.16 -7.62 -3.50
CA THR A 52 0.54 -8.26 -4.78
C THR A 52 -0.03 -9.66 -4.92
N SER A 53 -0.28 -10.35 -3.81
CA SER A 53 -0.92 -11.68 -3.77
C SER A 53 -2.32 -11.70 -4.39
N GLN A 54 -3.03 -10.57 -4.40
CA GLN A 54 -4.39 -10.46 -4.91
C GLN A 54 -4.45 -10.09 -6.40
N GLN A 55 -3.35 -9.67 -7.02
CA GLN A 55 -3.33 -9.08 -8.35
C GLN A 55 -4.02 -9.95 -9.40
N ASN A 56 -3.68 -11.25 -9.46
CA ASN A 56 -4.24 -12.15 -10.47
C ASN A 56 -5.76 -12.32 -10.31
N ALA A 57 -6.23 -12.45 -9.06
CA ALA A 57 -7.66 -12.57 -8.80
C ALA A 57 -8.41 -11.26 -9.14
N ILE A 58 -7.84 -10.11 -8.76
CA ILE A 58 -8.45 -8.81 -9.05
C ILE A 58 -8.50 -8.53 -10.55
N ASN A 59 -7.51 -8.94 -11.32
CA ASN A 59 -7.54 -8.83 -12.78
C ASN A 59 -8.71 -9.61 -13.38
N LEU A 60 -8.96 -10.85 -12.90
CA LEU A 60 -10.12 -11.63 -13.32
C LEU A 60 -11.45 -10.99 -12.91
N PHE A 61 -11.51 -10.38 -11.72
CA PHE A 61 -12.70 -9.65 -11.28
C PHE A 61 -12.92 -8.39 -12.11
N ALA A 62 -11.87 -7.69 -12.54
CA ALA A 62 -11.97 -6.53 -13.42
C ALA A 62 -12.62 -6.89 -14.76
N ASP A 63 -12.23 -8.02 -15.35
CA ASP A 63 -12.80 -8.53 -16.61
C ASP A 63 -14.30 -8.87 -16.47
N VAL A 64 -14.71 -9.39 -15.32
CA VAL A 64 -16.12 -9.66 -15.04
C VAL A 64 -16.91 -8.38 -14.80
N LEU A 65 -16.35 -7.46 -13.99
CA LEU A 65 -17.01 -6.19 -13.67
C LEU A 65 -17.28 -5.33 -14.91
N ILE A 66 -16.32 -5.22 -15.81
CA ILE A 66 -16.54 -4.44 -17.04
C ILE A 66 -17.57 -5.11 -17.95
N ARG A 67 -17.53 -6.44 -18.09
CA ARG A 67 -18.41 -7.20 -18.98
C ARG A 67 -19.85 -7.23 -18.49
N GLU A 68 -20.08 -7.42 -17.18
CA GLU A 68 -21.41 -7.63 -16.62
C GLU A 68 -22.06 -6.36 -16.07
N HIS A 69 -21.25 -5.40 -15.63
CA HIS A 69 -21.73 -4.19 -14.96
C HIS A 69 -21.28 -2.89 -15.63
N GLY A 70 -20.43 -2.95 -16.65
CA GLY A 70 -19.89 -1.75 -17.30
C GLY A 70 -18.97 -0.91 -16.40
N LEU A 71 -18.48 -1.49 -15.27
CA LEU A 71 -17.62 -0.82 -14.30
C LEU A 71 -16.16 -1.18 -14.55
N ASN A 72 -15.31 -0.18 -14.67
CA ASN A 72 -13.88 -0.38 -14.72
C ASN A 72 -13.32 -0.58 -13.31
N LEU A 73 -12.37 -1.51 -13.16
CA LEU A 73 -11.59 -1.69 -11.94
C LEU A 73 -10.11 -1.59 -12.29
N ALA A 74 -9.41 -0.65 -11.66
CA ALA A 74 -7.97 -0.46 -11.79
C ALA A 74 -7.30 -0.79 -10.45
N TYR A 75 -6.34 -1.73 -10.47
CA TYR A 75 -5.62 -2.15 -9.27
C TYR A 75 -4.11 -2.06 -9.46
N ASN A 76 -3.43 -1.42 -8.50
CA ASN A 76 -1.99 -1.30 -8.47
C ASN A 76 -1.40 -2.19 -7.37
N ALA A 77 -0.63 -3.20 -7.74
CA ALA A 77 -0.09 -4.19 -6.81
C ALA A 77 1.26 -3.73 -6.23
N THR A 78 1.24 -2.95 -5.17
CA THR A 78 2.41 -2.30 -4.54
C THR A 78 2.73 -2.83 -3.13
N GLY A 79 1.94 -3.78 -2.64
CA GLY A 79 2.05 -4.36 -1.30
C GLY A 79 1.01 -3.82 -0.31
N SER A 80 0.70 -4.64 0.70
CA SER A 80 -0.38 -4.37 1.67
C SER A 80 -0.21 -3.04 2.39
N GLY A 81 1.01 -2.70 2.81
CA GLY A 81 1.27 -1.46 3.53
C GLY A 81 1.03 -0.21 2.68
N ALA A 82 1.45 -0.23 1.41
CA ALA A 82 1.20 0.87 0.47
C ALA A 82 -0.31 1.02 0.20
N GLY A 83 -1.02 -0.10 -0.03
CA GLY A 83 -2.47 -0.09 -0.25
C GLY A 83 -3.25 0.47 0.93
N VAL A 84 -2.93 0.06 2.16
CA VAL A 84 -3.53 0.62 3.38
C VAL A 84 -3.27 2.12 3.47
N GLN A 85 -2.03 2.56 3.24
CA GLN A 85 -1.68 3.96 3.30
C GLN A 85 -2.46 4.79 2.26
N LYS A 86 -2.51 4.34 1.00
CA LYS A 86 -3.25 5.02 -0.07
C LYS A 86 -4.75 5.08 0.20
N PHE A 87 -5.31 4.03 0.80
CA PHE A 87 -6.70 4.05 1.26
C PHE A 87 -6.92 5.09 2.35
N LEU A 88 -6.09 5.12 3.39
CA LEU A 88 -6.21 6.08 4.49
C LEU A 88 -6.00 7.54 4.04
N GLU A 89 -5.18 7.76 3.01
CA GLU A 89 -4.95 9.07 2.38
C GLU A 89 -6.04 9.47 1.38
N SER A 90 -7.08 8.65 1.19
CA SER A 90 -8.16 8.88 0.21
C SER A 90 -7.68 8.94 -1.26
N VAL A 91 -6.55 8.35 -1.59
CA VAL A 91 -6.01 8.28 -2.95
C VAL A 91 -6.72 7.20 -3.76
N VAL A 92 -7.11 6.10 -3.11
CA VAL A 92 -7.84 4.99 -3.74
C VAL A 92 -9.15 4.70 -3.00
N VAL A 93 -10.10 4.07 -3.69
CA VAL A 93 -11.42 3.72 -3.14
C VAL A 93 -11.32 2.55 -2.17
N PHE A 94 -10.44 1.57 -2.48
CA PHE A 94 -10.20 0.42 -1.61
C PHE A 94 -8.72 0.08 -1.50
N GLY A 95 -8.32 -0.51 -0.38
CA GLY A 95 -6.97 -1.03 -0.14
C GLY A 95 -6.98 -2.56 -0.13
N GLY A 96 -6.11 -3.20 -0.92
CA GLY A 96 -5.85 -4.63 -0.85
C GLY A 96 -4.83 -4.95 0.24
N SER A 97 -5.15 -5.88 1.14
CA SER A 97 -4.22 -6.26 2.20
C SER A 97 -4.38 -7.73 2.57
N ASP A 98 -3.28 -8.42 2.85
CA ASP A 98 -3.29 -9.80 3.37
C ASP A 98 -3.48 -9.83 4.89
N SER A 99 -3.49 -8.68 5.56
CA SER A 99 -3.72 -8.57 7.00
C SER A 99 -4.65 -7.41 7.33
N PRO A 100 -5.38 -7.46 8.44
CA PRO A 100 -6.26 -6.36 8.86
C PRO A 100 -5.46 -5.09 9.18
N LEU A 101 -6.16 -3.97 9.30
CA LEU A 101 -5.61 -2.74 9.84
C LEU A 101 -5.10 -2.98 11.28
N ASP A 102 -3.94 -2.43 11.60
CA ASP A 102 -3.50 -2.35 13.00
C ASP A 102 -4.29 -1.28 13.78
N ALA A 103 -4.03 -1.15 15.07
CA ALA A 103 -4.78 -0.24 15.93
C ALA A 103 -4.71 1.23 15.49
N ASP A 104 -3.52 1.68 15.05
CA ASP A 104 -3.32 3.05 14.59
C ASP A 104 -3.94 3.27 13.20
N GLU A 105 -3.79 2.31 12.29
CA GLU A 105 -4.42 2.32 10.98
C GLU A 105 -5.96 2.34 11.11
N ALA A 106 -6.51 1.51 12.02
CA ALA A 106 -7.94 1.46 12.30
C ALA A 106 -8.46 2.79 12.84
N LYS A 107 -7.72 3.44 13.76
CA LYS A 107 -8.06 4.77 14.26
C LYS A 107 -8.07 5.82 13.14
N ARG A 108 -7.03 5.84 12.31
CA ARG A 108 -6.94 6.76 11.15
C ARG A 108 -8.04 6.52 10.12
N SER A 109 -8.55 5.29 10.02
CA SER A 109 -9.65 4.98 9.10
C SER A 109 -10.95 5.70 9.43
N LEU A 110 -11.17 6.10 10.69
CA LEU A 110 -12.34 6.88 11.10
C LEU A 110 -12.39 8.23 10.38
N ASP A 111 -11.25 8.92 10.22
CA ASP A 111 -11.19 10.18 9.50
C ASP A 111 -11.54 9.97 8.01
N ARG A 112 -10.96 8.93 7.38
CA ARG A 112 -11.25 8.56 5.99
C ARG A 112 -12.71 8.20 5.77
N CYS A 113 -13.32 7.50 6.74
CA CYS A 113 -14.68 6.94 6.65
C CYS A 113 -15.73 7.77 7.40
N LYS A 114 -15.50 9.08 7.60
CA LYS A 114 -16.46 10.03 8.20
C LYS A 114 -16.95 9.59 9.60
N GLY A 115 -16.05 9.11 10.43
CA GLY A 115 -16.33 8.66 11.79
C GLY A 115 -16.74 7.18 11.92
N HIS A 116 -16.78 6.43 10.81
CA HIS A 116 -17.05 5.00 10.82
C HIS A 116 -15.76 4.19 10.64
N PRO A 117 -15.66 2.99 11.21
CA PRO A 117 -14.52 2.11 10.96
C PRO A 117 -14.51 1.62 9.51
N ALA A 118 -13.31 1.44 8.94
CA ALA A 118 -13.17 0.81 7.64
C ALA A 118 -13.67 -0.64 7.67
N TRP A 119 -14.34 -1.06 6.61
CA TRP A 119 -14.78 -2.44 6.46
C TRP A 119 -13.64 -3.34 5.99
N HIS A 120 -13.53 -4.51 6.58
CA HIS A 120 -12.64 -5.57 6.14
C HIS A 120 -13.48 -6.64 5.45
N LEU A 121 -13.31 -6.75 4.13
CA LEU A 121 -14.05 -7.71 3.31
C LEU A 121 -13.10 -8.84 2.89
N PRO A 122 -13.30 -10.08 3.37
CA PRO A 122 -12.56 -11.24 2.85
C PRO A 122 -12.91 -11.45 1.38
N LEU A 123 -11.92 -11.37 0.51
CA LEU A 123 -12.12 -11.44 -0.95
C LEU A 123 -11.38 -12.63 -1.57
N VAL A 124 -10.12 -12.85 -1.18
CA VAL A 124 -9.27 -13.91 -1.74
C VAL A 124 -8.64 -14.68 -0.59
N ILE A 125 -8.62 -16.01 -0.70
CA ILE A 125 -7.92 -16.90 0.23
C ILE A 125 -6.82 -17.59 -0.56
N SER A 126 -5.57 -17.47 -0.09
CA SER A 126 -4.39 -18.04 -0.74
C SER A 126 -3.44 -18.62 0.32
N PRO A 127 -2.83 -19.77 0.08
CA PRO A 127 -1.82 -20.32 0.98
C PRO A 127 -0.54 -19.46 0.92
N VAL A 128 0.16 -19.38 2.05
CA VAL A 128 1.53 -18.85 2.11
C VAL A 128 2.51 -20.02 2.12
N ALA A 129 3.42 -20.02 1.16
CA ALA A 129 4.45 -21.04 1.04
C ALA A 129 5.83 -20.50 1.44
N ILE A 130 6.62 -21.33 2.10
CA ILE A 130 8.05 -21.08 2.33
C ILE A 130 8.81 -21.82 1.25
N ALA A 131 9.35 -21.09 0.29
CA ALA A 131 10.16 -21.63 -0.78
C ALA A 131 11.64 -21.74 -0.36
N TYR A 132 12.34 -22.75 -0.87
CA TYR A 132 13.77 -22.86 -0.73
C TYR A 132 14.40 -23.26 -2.08
N ASN A 133 15.66 -22.92 -2.26
CA ASN A 133 16.48 -23.35 -3.39
C ASN A 133 17.72 -24.05 -2.84
N LEU A 134 17.74 -25.37 -2.96
CA LEU A 134 18.85 -26.22 -2.49
C LEU A 134 19.04 -27.37 -3.50
N PRO A 135 19.99 -27.25 -4.45
CA PRO A 135 20.18 -28.23 -5.51
C PRO A 135 20.39 -29.64 -4.98
N GLY A 136 19.71 -30.61 -5.55
CA GLY A 136 19.81 -32.04 -5.19
C GLY A 136 19.11 -32.43 -3.88
N VAL A 137 18.36 -31.52 -3.26
CA VAL A 137 17.59 -31.79 -2.03
C VAL A 137 16.11 -31.45 -2.24
N ASP A 138 15.31 -32.47 -2.54
CA ASP A 138 13.88 -32.37 -2.67
C ASP A 138 13.17 -32.77 -1.38
N GLY A 139 11.98 -32.20 -1.14
CA GLY A 139 11.13 -32.58 -0.03
C GLY A 139 11.78 -32.32 1.34
N LEU A 140 12.43 -31.16 1.53
CA LEU A 140 13.01 -30.78 2.82
C LEU A 140 11.89 -30.61 3.87
N VAL A 141 12.09 -31.19 5.04
CA VAL A 141 11.19 -31.12 6.16
C VAL A 141 11.75 -30.16 7.21
N LEU A 142 10.96 -29.15 7.58
CA LEU A 142 11.26 -28.25 8.69
C LEU A 142 10.05 -28.18 9.63
N THR A 143 10.30 -28.17 10.94
CA THR A 143 9.29 -27.80 11.92
C THR A 143 9.18 -26.30 12.01
N ALA A 144 8.06 -25.78 12.55
CA ALA A 144 7.91 -24.34 12.80
C ALA A 144 9.03 -23.78 13.69
N ASP A 145 9.48 -24.56 14.69
CA ASP A 145 10.60 -24.18 15.56
C ASP A 145 11.94 -24.08 14.78
N ALA A 146 12.22 -25.06 13.92
CA ALA A 146 13.42 -25.01 13.08
C ALA A 146 13.37 -23.83 12.08
N LEU A 147 12.21 -23.61 11.47
CA LEU A 147 11.97 -22.49 10.54
C LEU A 147 12.16 -21.14 11.25
N ALA A 148 11.57 -20.99 12.45
CA ALA A 148 11.74 -19.76 13.25
C ALA A 148 13.23 -19.51 13.58
N LYS A 149 13.98 -20.57 13.91
CA LYS A 149 15.42 -20.47 14.19
C LYS A 149 16.25 -20.11 12.95
N VAL A 150 15.85 -20.61 11.77
CA VAL A 150 16.46 -20.19 10.49
C VAL A 150 16.22 -18.70 10.27
N PHE A 151 14.99 -18.26 10.42
CA PHE A 151 14.62 -16.85 10.22
C PHE A 151 15.20 -15.90 11.26
N LYS A 152 15.53 -16.37 12.47
CA LYS A 152 16.24 -15.59 13.51
C LYS A 152 17.77 -15.64 13.39
N GLY A 153 18.30 -16.47 12.48
CA GLY A 153 19.76 -16.65 12.34
C GLY A 153 20.39 -17.57 13.37
N ASP A 154 19.59 -18.30 14.17
CA ASP A 154 20.10 -19.33 15.10
C ASP A 154 20.52 -20.62 14.37
N ILE A 155 19.98 -20.84 13.17
CA ILE A 155 20.38 -21.89 12.23
C ILE A 155 20.81 -21.20 10.94
N THR A 156 22.08 -21.27 10.64
CA THR A 156 22.69 -20.57 9.51
C THR A 156 23.16 -21.46 8.39
N LYS A 157 23.15 -22.78 8.58
CA LYS A 157 23.63 -23.75 7.59
C LYS A 157 22.61 -24.84 7.35
N TRP A 158 22.55 -25.35 6.10
CA TRP A 158 21.65 -26.43 5.73
C TRP A 158 21.98 -27.72 6.46
N ASN A 159 23.24 -28.01 6.71
CA ASN A 159 23.70 -29.23 7.40
C ASN A 159 23.66 -29.14 8.94
N ASP A 160 22.99 -28.13 9.52
CA ASP A 160 22.80 -28.05 10.98
C ASP A 160 22.17 -29.34 11.52
N ALA A 161 22.65 -29.79 12.69
CA ALA A 161 22.20 -31.02 13.32
C ALA A 161 20.67 -31.07 13.54
N ARG A 162 20.04 -29.93 13.79
CA ARG A 162 18.60 -29.81 13.98
C ARG A 162 17.84 -30.06 12.68
N ILE A 163 18.35 -29.57 11.53
CA ILE A 163 17.77 -29.87 10.21
C ILE A 163 18.03 -31.29 9.80
N LYS A 164 19.27 -31.81 9.98
CA LYS A 164 19.61 -33.19 9.70
C LYS A 164 18.69 -34.18 10.42
N LYS A 165 18.40 -33.94 11.70
CA LYS A 165 17.50 -34.79 12.49
C LYS A 165 16.08 -34.88 11.89
N LEU A 166 15.60 -33.85 11.26
CA LEU A 166 14.27 -33.80 10.62
C LEU A 166 14.29 -34.45 9.21
N ASN A 167 15.47 -34.67 8.64
CA ASN A 167 15.67 -35.13 7.27
C ASN A 167 16.60 -36.36 7.21
N PRO A 168 16.26 -37.49 7.87
CA PRO A 168 17.10 -38.67 7.86
C PRO A 168 17.29 -39.18 6.42
N GLY A 169 18.52 -39.59 6.08
CA GLY A 169 18.85 -40.10 4.76
C GLY A 169 19.10 -39.04 3.69
N LYS A 170 18.92 -37.74 3.98
CA LYS A 170 19.26 -36.63 3.05
C LYS A 170 20.69 -36.18 3.27
N THR A 171 21.42 -35.98 2.18
CA THR A 171 22.74 -35.33 2.19
C THR A 171 22.53 -33.82 2.13
N LEU A 172 22.70 -33.16 3.26
CA LEU A 172 22.57 -31.71 3.35
C LEU A 172 23.95 -31.05 3.26
N PRO A 173 24.15 -30.06 2.34
CA PRO A 173 25.47 -29.45 2.12
C PRO A 173 25.87 -28.55 3.29
N ASP A 174 27.20 -28.36 3.45
CA ASP A 174 27.74 -27.35 4.37
C ASP A 174 27.72 -25.96 3.75
N GLU A 175 26.52 -25.48 3.48
CA GLU A 175 26.29 -24.18 2.87
C GLU A 175 25.45 -23.28 3.78
N HIS A 176 25.68 -21.97 3.70
CA HIS A 176 24.91 -20.98 4.42
C HIS A 176 23.47 -20.86 3.86
N ILE A 177 22.54 -20.68 4.77
CA ILE A 177 21.16 -20.35 4.45
C ILE A 177 21.05 -18.82 4.29
N ASN A 178 20.76 -18.38 3.07
CA ASN A 178 20.46 -16.98 2.81
C ASN A 178 18.95 -16.78 2.99
N VAL A 179 18.55 -16.13 4.07
CA VAL A 179 17.15 -15.80 4.34
C VAL A 179 16.71 -14.63 3.47
N ILE A 180 15.63 -14.80 2.73
CA ILE A 180 15.04 -13.77 1.86
C ILE A 180 13.67 -13.42 2.39
N PHE A 181 13.44 -12.13 2.61
CA PHE A 181 12.20 -11.58 3.14
C PHE A 181 11.86 -10.24 2.48
N ARG A 182 10.64 -9.77 2.67
CA ARG A 182 10.16 -8.49 2.15
C ARG A 182 10.77 -7.31 2.91
N SER A 183 11.25 -6.31 2.19
CA SER A 183 11.76 -5.05 2.76
C SER A 183 10.68 -3.99 2.98
N ASP A 184 9.52 -4.16 2.34
CA ASP A 184 8.35 -3.28 2.49
C ASP A 184 7.40 -3.77 3.60
N LYS A 185 6.42 -2.94 3.94
CA LYS A 185 5.32 -3.34 4.83
C LYS A 185 4.40 -4.34 4.13
N SER A 186 4.51 -5.62 4.46
CA SER A 186 3.82 -6.73 3.81
C SER A 186 2.84 -7.44 4.75
N GLY A 187 1.60 -7.60 4.30
CA GLY A 187 0.61 -8.42 5.02
C GLY A 187 0.97 -9.90 5.02
N THR A 188 1.65 -10.41 3.98
CA THR A 188 2.20 -11.78 3.97
C THR A 188 3.26 -11.95 5.07
N THR A 189 4.16 -10.97 5.24
CA THR A 189 5.13 -10.95 6.36
C THR A 189 4.43 -11.01 7.71
N ASP A 190 3.39 -10.22 7.92
CA ASP A 190 2.59 -10.23 9.15
C ASP A 190 1.99 -11.62 9.43
N ASN A 191 1.42 -12.27 8.41
CA ASN A 191 0.85 -13.62 8.56
C ASN A 191 1.92 -14.68 8.87
N VAL A 192 3.09 -14.64 8.24
CA VAL A 192 4.19 -15.55 8.56
C VAL A 192 4.67 -15.34 9.98
N GLN A 193 4.84 -14.11 10.42
CA GLN A 193 5.27 -13.80 11.80
C GLN A 193 4.21 -14.22 12.83
N LYS A 194 2.92 -14.04 12.56
CA LYS A 194 1.83 -14.56 13.40
C LYS A 194 1.85 -16.08 13.49
N PHE A 195 2.04 -16.77 12.37
CA PHE A 195 2.20 -18.22 12.34
C PHE A 195 3.38 -18.68 13.21
N LEU A 196 4.54 -18.05 13.07
CA LEU A 196 5.73 -18.40 13.87
C LEU A 196 5.53 -18.08 15.36
N ALA A 197 4.90 -16.94 15.69
CA ALA A 197 4.60 -16.59 17.07
C ALA A 197 3.64 -17.58 17.74
N TYR A 198 2.67 -18.09 16.98
CA TYR A 198 1.72 -19.08 17.46
C TYR A 198 2.33 -20.49 17.59
N THR A 199 3.12 -20.92 16.59
CA THR A 199 3.61 -22.31 16.51
C THR A 199 4.98 -22.51 17.14
N ALA A 200 5.80 -21.46 17.25
CA ALA A 200 7.15 -21.48 17.84
C ALA A 200 7.36 -20.33 18.85
N PRO A 201 6.48 -20.15 19.89
CA PRO A 201 6.49 -18.97 20.76
C PRO A 201 7.75 -18.83 21.62
N LYS A 202 8.53 -19.88 21.75
CA LYS A 202 9.83 -19.83 22.47
C LYS A 202 10.92 -19.14 21.65
N VAL A 203 10.80 -19.16 20.32
CA VAL A 203 11.76 -18.58 19.38
C VAL A 203 11.25 -17.25 18.84
N TRP A 204 10.01 -17.24 18.36
CA TRP A 204 9.36 -16.04 17.81
C TRP A 204 8.37 -15.47 18.81
N LYS A 205 8.63 -14.27 19.31
CA LYS A 205 7.79 -13.65 20.33
C LYS A 205 6.57 -12.96 19.72
N ALA A 206 5.50 -12.85 20.49
CA ALA A 206 4.25 -12.23 20.06
C ALA A 206 4.39 -10.71 19.80
N ASP A 207 5.36 -10.04 20.40
CA ASP A 207 5.70 -8.64 20.17
C ASP A 207 6.52 -8.43 18.89
N ALA A 208 7.09 -9.51 18.32
CA ALA A 208 7.77 -9.51 17.04
C ALA A 208 6.82 -9.89 15.89
N VAL A 209 5.63 -9.29 15.85
CA VAL A 209 4.60 -9.53 14.83
C VAL A 209 4.22 -8.20 14.18
N GLY A 210 3.96 -8.21 12.88
CA GLY A 210 3.56 -7.03 12.13
C GLY A 210 3.97 -7.09 10.66
N LYS A 211 3.69 -6.03 9.93
CA LYS A 211 3.96 -5.96 8.49
C LYS A 211 5.45 -5.75 8.15
N VAL A 212 6.28 -5.41 9.14
CA VAL A 212 7.75 -5.26 9.00
C VAL A 212 8.44 -6.49 9.55
N TRP A 213 9.43 -7.00 8.84
CA TRP A 213 10.18 -8.18 9.24
C TRP A 213 10.95 -7.95 10.56
N GLN A 214 10.92 -8.91 11.48
CA GLN A 214 11.52 -8.86 12.82
C GLN A 214 12.55 -10.00 13.07
N GLY A 215 12.93 -10.72 12.01
CA GLY A 215 13.95 -11.77 12.02
C GLY A 215 15.37 -11.27 11.78
#